data_14327bac87f4c1b64fe8c9e9733d7e3d
#
_entry.id   14327bac87f4c1b64fe8c9e9733d7e3d
#
_cell.length_a   1.000
_cell.length_b   1.000
_cell.length_c   1.000
_cell.angle_alpha   90.00
_cell.angle_beta   90.00
_cell.angle_gamma   90.00
#
_symmetry.space_group_name_H-M   'P 1'
#
loop_
_entity.id
_entity.type
_entity.pdbx_description
1 polymer ?
#
loop_
_entity_poly.entity_id
_entity_poly.type
_entity_poly.pdbx_seq_one_letter_code
_entity_poly.pdbx_strand_id
1 'polypeptide(L)'
;MQFMLTRTDIDGDTGEENVVIIAQSDRPELIKDDNVTLSLDTGDNGWVISVGYDDGFSPKYMPWALPIIIASANLFTLMMILVLVSKKEHERLLGNLMPPNAINKLRKGEIVVERYSNVTIFFSDIVGYTNMSTQMTPVEVMQMLSDLYTQMDFLAKKHGVYKVETIGDAYIAIAGAPHKCTGPEAAEKMTLFALDALQFVRNFKRRDDGTGIAIRVGLASGPVVAGVIGTSLPKYTLFGDTVNVAARMEQTSMKMKLQICPLTHRMLLDAPMHDFKYENRLDDDGELGIEVKGKGRQFTYWVTGASQLDEKHTRKSYSFANGDENA
;
A
#
# COMPACT_ATOMS: atom_id res chain seq x y z
N MET A 1 30.78 48.42 -27.89
CA MET A 1 30.87 49.02 -26.56
C MET A 1 31.16 50.51 -26.74
N GLN A 2 30.31 51.36 -26.25
CA GLN A 2 30.46 52.80 -26.27
C GLN A 2 30.69 53.27 -24.83
N PHE A 3 31.51 54.29 -24.67
CA PHE A 3 31.76 54.87 -23.34
C PHE A 3 31.79 56.40 -23.37
N MET A 4 31.49 57.00 -22.26
CA MET A 4 31.66 58.44 -22.04
C MET A 4 32.20 58.62 -20.61
N LEU A 5 33.27 59.37 -20.49
CA LEU A 5 33.85 59.81 -19.21
C LEU A 5 33.60 61.27 -19.06
N THR A 6 32.88 61.67 -18.03
CA THR A 6 32.61 63.06 -17.72
C THR A 6 33.16 63.42 -16.35
N ARG A 7 33.51 64.69 -16.18
CA ARG A 7 33.91 65.29 -14.90
C ARG A 7 33.03 66.47 -14.61
N THR A 8 32.53 66.56 -13.43
CA THR A 8 31.79 67.74 -12.95
C THR A 8 32.76 68.67 -12.25
N ASP A 9 32.98 69.83 -12.80
CA ASP A 9 33.75 70.91 -12.18
C ASP A 9 32.81 71.95 -11.60
N ILE A 10 33.02 72.37 -10.35
CA ILE A 10 32.25 73.45 -9.73
C ILE A 10 33.03 74.73 -9.89
N ASP A 11 32.43 75.72 -10.54
CA ASP A 11 33.01 77.07 -10.67
C ASP A 11 33.03 77.76 -9.30
N GLY A 12 34.24 78.08 -8.84
CA GLY A 12 34.46 78.64 -7.51
C GLY A 12 33.85 80.03 -7.28
N ASP A 13 33.54 80.78 -8.33
CA ASP A 13 32.98 82.15 -8.24
C ASP A 13 31.44 82.18 -8.38
N THR A 14 30.86 81.28 -9.15
CA THR A 14 29.43 81.22 -9.44
C THR A 14 28.70 80.08 -8.79
N GLY A 15 29.37 79.04 -8.32
CA GLY A 15 28.78 77.82 -7.78
C GLY A 15 28.04 76.97 -8.81
N GLU A 16 28.17 77.23 -10.12
CA GLU A 16 27.56 76.43 -11.16
C GLU A 16 28.35 75.15 -11.47
N GLU A 17 27.59 74.05 -11.62
CA GLU A 17 28.18 72.74 -11.99
C GLU A 17 28.34 72.66 -13.52
N ASN A 18 29.61 72.57 -13.98
CA ASN A 18 29.93 72.39 -15.37
C ASN A 18 30.39 70.97 -15.64
N VAL A 19 29.65 70.24 -16.47
CA VAL A 19 29.99 68.89 -16.89
C VAL A 19 30.93 68.94 -18.08
N VAL A 20 32.17 68.49 -17.89
CA VAL A 20 33.20 68.46 -18.92
C VAL A 20 33.39 67.04 -19.42
N ILE A 21 33.24 66.79 -20.70
CA ILE A 21 33.54 65.52 -21.33
C ILE A 21 35.05 65.37 -21.47
N ILE A 22 35.62 64.41 -20.74
CA ILE A 22 37.07 64.15 -20.76
C ILE A 22 37.47 63.18 -21.86
N ALA A 23 36.68 62.14 -22.06
CA ALA A 23 36.88 61.16 -23.13
C ALA A 23 35.55 60.53 -23.52
N GLN A 24 35.42 60.24 -24.81
CA GLN A 24 34.22 59.55 -25.30
C GLN A 24 34.59 58.66 -26.50
N SER A 25 33.77 57.67 -26.75
CA SER A 25 33.85 56.84 -27.95
C SER A 25 33.30 57.60 -29.18
N ASP A 26 33.47 57.04 -30.37
CA ASP A 26 33.09 57.67 -31.67
C ASP A 26 31.57 57.96 -31.75
N ARG A 27 30.73 57.30 -30.98
CA ARG A 27 29.25 57.44 -31.01
C ARG A 27 28.65 57.47 -29.60
N PRO A 28 29.00 58.49 -28.78
CA PRO A 28 28.52 58.52 -27.38
C PRO A 28 26.99 58.72 -27.28
N GLU A 29 26.33 59.25 -28.33
CA GLU A 29 24.87 59.40 -28.40
C GLU A 29 24.13 58.07 -28.40
N LEU A 30 24.78 56.94 -28.60
CA LEU A 30 24.19 55.62 -28.51
C LEU A 30 24.15 55.07 -27.09
N ILE A 31 24.70 55.77 -26.11
CA ILE A 31 24.59 55.43 -24.69
C ILE A 31 23.19 55.91 -24.24
N LYS A 32 22.17 55.01 -24.37
CA LYS A 32 20.78 55.25 -24.01
C LYS A 32 20.50 54.66 -22.61
N ASP A 33 19.23 54.56 -22.27
CA ASP A 33 18.68 54.20 -20.95
C ASP A 33 19.21 52.87 -20.38
N ASP A 34 19.79 52.00 -21.22
CA ASP A 34 20.36 50.71 -20.81
C ASP A 34 21.92 50.80 -20.74
N ASN A 35 22.38 51.70 -19.86
CA ASN A 35 23.80 51.90 -19.59
C ASN A 35 24.17 51.57 -18.16
N VAL A 36 25.43 51.22 -17.94
CA VAL A 36 26.03 51.10 -16.60
C VAL A 36 26.86 52.33 -16.33
N THR A 37 26.52 53.08 -15.29
CA THR A 37 27.27 54.23 -14.82
C THR A 37 28.04 53.93 -13.56
N LEU A 38 29.29 54.31 -13.53
CA LEU A 38 30.12 54.26 -12.33
C LEU A 38 30.50 55.69 -11.98
N SER A 39 30.08 56.18 -10.84
CA SER A 39 30.47 57.50 -10.28
C SER A 39 31.59 57.31 -9.24
N LEU A 40 32.63 58.14 -9.43
CA LEU A 40 33.72 58.27 -8.42
C LEU A 40 33.68 59.68 -7.93
N ASP A 41 33.36 59.82 -6.62
CA ASP A 41 33.44 61.08 -5.92
C ASP A 41 34.86 61.27 -5.33
N THR A 42 35.54 62.29 -5.82
CA THR A 42 36.92 62.62 -5.38
C THR A 42 36.98 63.94 -4.59
N GLY A 43 35.86 64.32 -3.95
CA GLY A 43 35.75 65.58 -3.18
C GLY A 43 35.27 66.74 -4.07
N ASP A 44 36.14 67.63 -4.56
CA ASP A 44 35.75 68.77 -5.34
C ASP A 44 35.32 68.45 -6.81
N ASN A 45 35.60 67.24 -7.28
CA ASN A 45 35.30 66.86 -8.66
C ASN A 45 34.61 65.49 -8.74
N GLY A 46 33.43 65.40 -9.25
CA GLY A 46 32.73 64.12 -9.52
C GLY A 46 33.13 63.57 -10.90
N TRP A 47 33.53 62.28 -10.93
CA TRP A 47 33.84 61.57 -12.17
C TRP A 47 32.75 60.56 -12.43
N VAL A 48 32.19 60.55 -13.65
CA VAL A 48 31.17 59.56 -14.08
C VAL A 48 31.68 58.90 -15.36
N ILE A 49 31.77 57.58 -15.32
CA ILE A 49 31.99 56.78 -16.50
C ILE A 49 30.68 56.08 -16.88
N SER A 50 30.18 56.33 -18.04
CA SER A 50 28.99 55.67 -18.61
C SER A 50 29.41 54.72 -19.70
N VAL A 51 28.96 53.46 -19.61
CA VAL A 51 29.30 52.40 -20.60
C VAL A 51 27.99 51.82 -21.12
N GLY A 52 27.86 51.75 -22.42
CA GLY A 52 26.73 51.14 -23.09
C GLY A 52 27.16 50.28 -24.28
N TYR A 53 26.26 49.47 -24.78
CA TYR A 53 26.38 48.79 -26.05
C TYR A 53 25.40 49.36 -27.04
N ASP A 54 25.79 49.39 -28.33
CA ASP A 54 24.95 49.91 -29.43
C ASP A 54 23.56 49.28 -29.50
N ASP A 55 23.47 48.02 -29.04
CA ASP A 55 22.26 47.22 -29.05
C ASP A 55 21.69 46.99 -27.63
N GLY A 56 22.18 47.74 -26.61
CA GLY A 56 21.88 47.52 -25.19
C GLY A 56 22.60 46.30 -24.60
N PHE A 57 22.42 46.05 -23.29
CA PHE A 57 22.98 44.88 -22.63
C PHE A 57 22.12 43.59 -22.82
N SER A 58 20.88 43.77 -23.27
CA SER A 58 19.99 42.64 -23.56
C SER A 58 20.24 42.06 -24.94
N PRO A 59 20.61 40.79 -25.07
CA PRO A 59 20.84 40.18 -26.40
C PRO A 59 19.58 40.24 -27.28
N LYS A 60 19.73 40.51 -28.58
CA LYS A 60 18.62 40.59 -29.54
C LYS A 60 17.73 39.37 -29.63
N TYR A 61 18.24 38.19 -29.24
CA TYR A 61 17.45 36.95 -29.20
C TYR A 61 16.61 36.79 -27.93
N MET A 62 16.81 37.60 -26.88
CA MET A 62 16.13 37.46 -25.59
C MET A 62 14.60 37.54 -25.69
N PRO A 63 13.97 38.45 -26.46
CA PRO A 63 12.51 38.56 -26.53
C PRO A 63 11.82 37.32 -27.06
N TRP A 64 12.42 36.55 -27.94
CA TRP A 64 11.84 35.33 -28.49
C TRP A 64 12.39 34.05 -27.83
N ALA A 65 13.62 34.07 -27.31
CA ALA A 65 14.22 32.92 -26.63
C ALA A 65 13.60 32.66 -25.26
N LEU A 66 13.33 33.71 -24.50
CA LEU A 66 12.75 33.60 -23.16
C LEU A 66 11.41 32.84 -23.13
N PRO A 67 10.40 33.19 -23.96
CA PRO A 67 9.15 32.44 -24.00
C PRO A 67 9.34 30.97 -24.45
N ILE A 68 10.27 30.68 -25.33
CA ILE A 68 10.58 29.31 -25.75
C ILE A 68 11.19 28.50 -24.62
N ILE A 69 12.10 29.08 -23.85
CA ILE A 69 12.71 28.45 -22.68
C ILE A 69 11.64 28.16 -21.62
N ILE A 70 10.77 29.14 -21.34
CA ILE A 70 9.67 28.97 -20.39
C ILE A 70 8.70 27.90 -20.86
N ALA A 71 8.32 27.90 -22.14
CA ALA A 71 7.42 26.89 -22.71
C ALA A 71 8.02 25.48 -22.65
N SER A 72 9.31 25.33 -23.00
CA SER A 72 10.01 24.05 -22.94
C SER A 72 10.17 23.54 -21.51
N ALA A 73 10.45 24.43 -20.54
CA ALA A 73 10.54 24.07 -19.13
C ALA A 73 9.16 23.61 -18.57
N ASN A 74 8.08 24.31 -18.94
CA ASN A 74 6.73 23.91 -18.56
C ASN A 74 6.33 22.56 -19.19
N LEU A 75 6.65 22.35 -20.47
CA LEU A 75 6.41 21.09 -21.16
C LEU A 75 7.18 19.93 -20.51
N PHE A 76 8.45 20.15 -20.19
CA PHE A 76 9.27 19.16 -19.48
C PHE A 76 8.71 18.83 -18.10
N THR A 77 8.30 19.85 -17.36
CA THR A 77 7.68 19.68 -16.03
C THR A 77 6.38 18.89 -16.13
N LEU A 78 5.52 19.21 -17.10
CA LEU A 78 4.27 18.48 -17.34
C LEU A 78 4.54 17.03 -17.70
N MET A 79 5.48 16.77 -18.59
CA MET A 79 5.88 15.41 -18.98
C MET A 79 6.42 14.62 -17.79
N MET A 80 7.23 15.25 -16.94
CA MET A 80 7.75 14.63 -15.72
C MET A 80 6.62 14.27 -14.73
N ILE A 81 5.65 15.17 -14.55
CA ILE A 81 4.46 14.91 -13.70
C ILE A 81 3.66 13.72 -14.26
N LEU A 82 3.40 13.68 -15.56
CA LEU A 82 2.68 12.57 -16.20
C LEU A 82 3.39 11.23 -16.00
N VAL A 83 4.72 11.20 -16.15
CA VAL A 83 5.53 9.98 -15.92
C VAL A 83 5.45 9.54 -14.44
N LEU A 84 5.55 10.49 -13.50
CA LEU A 84 5.46 10.18 -12.06
C LEU A 84 4.07 9.67 -11.67
N VAL A 85 3.00 10.28 -12.19
CA VAL A 85 1.62 9.84 -11.94
C VAL A 85 1.40 8.44 -12.53
N SER A 86 1.80 8.21 -13.79
CA SER A 86 1.70 6.91 -14.45
C SER A 86 2.47 5.82 -13.69
N LYS A 87 3.69 6.13 -13.23
CA LYS A 87 4.50 5.20 -12.43
C LYS A 87 3.80 4.85 -11.11
N LYS A 88 3.25 5.83 -10.41
CA LYS A 88 2.54 5.64 -9.14
C LYS A 88 1.27 4.80 -9.33
N GLU A 89 0.55 5.01 -10.42
CA GLU A 89 -0.64 4.24 -10.75
C GLU A 89 -0.30 2.78 -11.10
N HIS A 90 0.77 2.55 -11.85
CA HIS A 90 1.31 1.21 -12.12
C HIS A 90 1.71 0.47 -10.83
N GLU A 91 2.37 1.16 -9.91
CA GLU A 91 2.76 0.58 -8.62
C GLU A 91 1.55 0.24 -7.76
N ARG A 92 0.51 1.07 -7.79
CA ARG A 92 -0.76 0.82 -7.08
C ARG A 92 -1.49 -0.39 -7.63
N LEU A 93 -1.59 -0.52 -8.97
CA LEU A 93 -2.24 -1.67 -9.61
C LEU A 93 -1.50 -2.98 -9.32
N LEU A 94 -0.18 -2.98 -9.42
CA LEU A 94 0.64 -4.15 -9.08
C LEU A 94 0.55 -4.50 -7.60
N GLY A 95 0.52 -3.50 -6.71
CA GLY A 95 0.39 -3.68 -5.26
C GLY A 95 -0.93 -4.34 -4.83
N ASN A 96 -1.99 -4.23 -5.66
CA ASN A 96 -3.25 -4.93 -5.42
C ASN A 96 -3.20 -6.40 -5.83
N LEU A 97 -2.25 -6.80 -6.68
CA LEU A 97 -2.14 -8.17 -7.19
C LEU A 97 -1.20 -9.04 -6.36
N MET A 98 -0.17 -8.44 -5.75
CA MET A 98 0.80 -9.19 -4.94
C MET A 98 1.53 -8.28 -3.94
N PRO A 99 2.16 -8.86 -2.88
CA PRO A 99 2.86 -8.09 -1.87
C PRO A 99 4.00 -7.24 -2.46
N PRO A 100 4.25 -6.00 -1.96
CA PRO A 100 5.29 -5.10 -2.47
C PRO A 100 6.69 -5.73 -2.48
N ASN A 101 7.03 -6.55 -1.48
CA ASN A 101 8.30 -7.26 -1.42
C ASN A 101 8.47 -8.25 -2.59
N ALA A 102 7.40 -8.95 -2.96
CA ALA A 102 7.39 -9.86 -4.10
C ALA A 102 7.60 -9.09 -5.42
N ILE A 103 6.92 -7.97 -5.59
CA ILE A 103 7.07 -7.10 -6.77
C ILE A 103 8.52 -6.62 -6.91
N ASN A 104 9.14 -6.16 -5.82
CA ASN A 104 10.51 -5.66 -5.83
C ASN A 104 11.53 -6.74 -6.22
N LYS A 105 11.38 -7.97 -5.72
CA LYS A 105 12.21 -9.11 -6.11
C LYS A 105 12.03 -9.48 -7.58
N LEU A 106 10.78 -9.55 -8.04
CA LEU A 106 10.48 -9.84 -9.46
C LEU A 106 11.08 -8.81 -10.41
N ARG A 107 11.02 -7.52 -10.07
CA ARG A 107 11.67 -6.46 -10.87
C ARG A 107 13.18 -6.64 -11.01
N LYS A 108 13.82 -7.28 -10.04
CA LYS A 108 15.25 -7.60 -10.05
C LYS A 108 15.55 -8.95 -10.74
N GLY A 109 14.54 -9.68 -11.20
CA GLY A 109 14.69 -11.02 -11.75
C GLY A 109 14.99 -12.09 -10.69
N GLU A 110 14.74 -11.79 -9.40
CA GLU A 110 14.98 -12.71 -8.30
C GLU A 110 13.78 -13.65 -8.10
N ILE A 111 14.06 -14.89 -7.68
CA ILE A 111 13.03 -15.85 -7.30
C ILE A 111 12.39 -15.39 -5.99
N VAL A 112 11.08 -15.31 -5.97
CA VAL A 112 10.32 -14.97 -4.77
C VAL A 112 9.94 -16.24 -4.04
N VAL A 113 10.66 -16.54 -2.95
CA VAL A 113 10.37 -17.64 -2.03
C VAL A 113 10.58 -17.13 -0.60
N GLU A 114 9.53 -17.18 0.21
CA GLU A 114 9.53 -16.67 1.58
C GLU A 114 8.95 -17.73 2.52
N ARG A 115 9.63 -18.00 3.64
CA ARG A 115 9.18 -18.95 4.64
C ARG A 115 8.52 -18.21 5.81
N TYR A 116 7.38 -18.73 6.24
CA TYR A 116 6.64 -18.23 7.38
C TYR A 116 6.38 -19.40 8.33
N SER A 117 6.81 -19.29 9.58
CA SER A 117 6.74 -20.38 10.55
C SER A 117 5.37 -20.48 11.22
N ASN A 118 4.72 -19.35 11.43
CA ASN A 118 3.49 -19.27 12.22
C ASN A 118 2.48 -18.36 11.51
N VAL A 119 1.70 -18.95 10.62
CA VAL A 119 0.60 -18.27 9.94
C VAL A 119 -0.70 -18.97 10.24
N THR A 120 -1.81 -18.29 10.04
CA THR A 120 -3.14 -18.90 10.06
C THR A 120 -3.81 -18.66 8.72
N ILE A 121 -4.31 -19.74 8.11
CA ILE A 121 -4.95 -19.75 6.81
C ILE A 121 -6.44 -19.96 6.98
N PHE A 122 -7.20 -19.21 6.21
CA PHE A 122 -8.66 -19.26 6.12
C PHE A 122 -9.08 -19.81 4.75
N PHE A 123 -10.00 -20.76 4.80
CA PHE A 123 -10.76 -21.21 3.64
C PHE A 123 -12.25 -21.06 3.94
N SER A 124 -12.99 -20.56 2.97
CA SER A 124 -14.45 -20.62 3.00
C SER A 124 -15.01 -20.99 1.63
N ASP A 125 -16.16 -21.61 1.64
CA ASP A 125 -16.89 -22.09 0.45
C ASP A 125 -18.39 -21.90 0.65
N ILE A 126 -19.14 -21.66 -0.45
CA ILE A 126 -20.59 -21.44 -0.39
C ILE A 126 -21.31 -22.78 -0.36
N VAL A 127 -22.14 -23.01 0.64
CA VAL A 127 -22.89 -24.26 0.79
C VAL A 127 -23.92 -24.38 -0.34
N GLY A 128 -23.78 -25.45 -1.14
CA GLY A 128 -24.69 -25.75 -2.23
C GLY A 128 -24.52 -24.85 -3.47
N TYR A 129 -23.37 -24.20 -3.63
CA TYR A 129 -23.08 -23.30 -4.74
C TYR A 129 -23.35 -23.92 -6.11
N THR A 130 -22.89 -25.14 -6.38
CA THR A 130 -23.09 -25.82 -7.65
C THR A 130 -24.58 -25.91 -8.03
N ASN A 131 -25.42 -26.28 -7.07
CA ASN A 131 -26.86 -26.40 -7.30
C ASN A 131 -27.53 -25.03 -7.42
N MET A 132 -27.11 -24.06 -6.63
CA MET A 132 -27.62 -22.68 -6.69
C MET A 132 -27.25 -22.01 -8.03
N SER A 133 -26.01 -22.16 -8.47
CA SER A 133 -25.52 -21.52 -9.70
C SER A 133 -26.19 -22.06 -10.98
N THR A 134 -26.74 -23.29 -10.98
CA THR A 134 -27.53 -23.80 -12.12
C THR A 134 -28.89 -23.14 -12.22
N GLN A 135 -29.39 -22.51 -11.17
CA GLN A 135 -30.70 -21.83 -11.15
C GLN A 135 -30.57 -20.31 -11.40
N MET A 136 -29.36 -19.82 -11.56
CA MET A 136 -29.03 -18.39 -11.76
C MET A 136 -28.46 -18.17 -13.16
N THR A 137 -28.62 -16.98 -13.68
CA THR A 137 -27.86 -16.55 -14.85
C THR A 137 -26.39 -16.30 -14.50
N PRO A 138 -25.44 -16.43 -15.44
CA PRO A 138 -24.04 -16.14 -15.18
C PRO A 138 -23.79 -14.72 -14.63
N VAL A 139 -24.61 -13.75 -15.03
CA VAL A 139 -24.51 -12.36 -14.55
C VAL A 139 -24.92 -12.26 -13.08
N GLU A 140 -26.00 -12.91 -12.67
CA GLU A 140 -26.45 -12.95 -11.27
C GLU A 140 -25.43 -13.64 -10.36
N VAL A 141 -24.84 -14.75 -10.81
CA VAL A 141 -23.74 -15.42 -10.10
C VAL A 141 -22.57 -14.48 -9.89
N MET A 142 -22.13 -13.79 -10.96
CA MET A 142 -21.03 -12.82 -10.87
C MET A 142 -21.33 -11.65 -9.93
N GLN A 143 -22.56 -11.12 -9.94
CA GLN A 143 -22.99 -10.06 -9.06
C GLN A 143 -22.99 -10.51 -7.59
N MET A 144 -23.55 -11.68 -7.30
CA MET A 144 -23.58 -12.26 -5.96
C MET A 144 -22.16 -12.47 -5.40
N LEU A 145 -21.26 -13.08 -6.20
CA LEU A 145 -19.86 -13.28 -5.78
C LEU A 145 -19.13 -11.96 -5.58
N SER A 146 -19.35 -10.98 -6.46
CA SER A 146 -18.77 -9.65 -6.35
C SER A 146 -19.20 -8.93 -5.07
N ASP A 147 -20.48 -8.98 -4.73
CA ASP A 147 -21.01 -8.37 -3.52
C ASP A 147 -20.45 -9.07 -2.27
N LEU A 148 -20.43 -10.40 -2.24
CA LEU A 148 -19.87 -11.18 -1.16
C LEU A 148 -18.39 -10.86 -0.95
N TYR A 149 -17.59 -10.94 -2.01
CA TYR A 149 -16.13 -10.76 -1.92
C TYR A 149 -15.73 -9.32 -1.63
N THR A 150 -16.48 -8.34 -2.10
CA THR A 150 -16.24 -6.93 -1.74
C THR A 150 -16.32 -6.71 -0.23
N GLN A 151 -17.30 -7.31 0.42
CA GLN A 151 -17.43 -7.21 1.87
C GLN A 151 -16.38 -8.04 2.62
N MET A 152 -16.06 -9.24 2.12
CA MET A 152 -14.97 -10.03 2.70
C MET A 152 -13.62 -9.32 2.58
N ASP A 153 -13.36 -8.65 1.46
CA ASP A 153 -12.14 -7.83 1.26
C ASP A 153 -12.09 -6.64 2.24
N PHE A 154 -13.24 -6.01 2.52
CA PHE A 154 -13.34 -4.97 3.54
C PHE A 154 -13.04 -5.51 4.95
N LEU A 155 -13.60 -6.67 5.31
CA LEU A 155 -13.34 -7.32 6.59
C LEU A 155 -11.89 -7.78 6.71
N ALA A 156 -11.30 -8.32 5.64
CA ALA A 156 -9.90 -8.71 5.61
C ALA A 156 -8.98 -7.51 5.92
N LYS A 157 -9.26 -6.36 5.30
CA LYS A 157 -8.54 -5.12 5.58
C LYS A 157 -8.74 -4.64 7.03
N LYS A 158 -9.97 -4.72 7.56
CA LYS A 158 -10.31 -4.37 8.95
C LYS A 158 -9.45 -5.13 9.95
N HIS A 159 -9.27 -6.44 9.75
CA HIS A 159 -8.54 -7.33 10.65
C HIS A 159 -7.04 -7.50 10.29
N GLY A 160 -6.55 -6.80 9.26
CA GLY A 160 -5.15 -6.92 8.82
C GLY A 160 -4.81 -8.31 8.26
N VAL A 161 -5.78 -8.97 7.64
CA VAL A 161 -5.67 -10.26 6.97
C VAL A 161 -5.38 -10.03 5.48
N TYR A 162 -4.51 -10.84 4.90
CA TYR A 162 -4.16 -10.76 3.48
C TYR A 162 -5.00 -11.76 2.66
N LYS A 163 -5.75 -11.27 1.68
CA LYS A 163 -6.42 -12.10 0.69
C LYS A 163 -5.39 -12.72 -0.24
N VAL A 164 -5.38 -14.03 -0.35
CA VAL A 164 -4.47 -14.76 -1.23
C VAL A 164 -5.08 -14.87 -2.62
N GLU A 165 -6.25 -15.48 -2.71
CA GLU A 165 -6.98 -15.69 -3.96
C GLU A 165 -8.43 -16.08 -3.72
N THR A 166 -9.21 -16.09 -4.80
CA THR A 166 -10.52 -16.71 -4.87
C THR A 166 -10.49 -17.79 -5.95
N ILE A 167 -11.06 -18.98 -5.66
CA ILE A 167 -11.12 -20.10 -6.60
C ILE A 167 -12.58 -20.52 -6.70
N GLY A 168 -13.25 -20.11 -7.78
CA GLY A 168 -14.71 -20.29 -7.89
C GLY A 168 -15.45 -19.53 -6.80
N ASP A 169 -16.12 -20.26 -5.93
CA ASP A 169 -16.83 -19.73 -4.76
C ASP A 169 -16.03 -19.82 -3.44
N ALA A 170 -14.81 -20.32 -3.50
CA ALA A 170 -13.90 -20.36 -2.36
C ALA A 170 -13.12 -19.06 -2.19
N TYR A 171 -13.07 -18.55 -0.96
CA TYR A 171 -12.24 -17.41 -0.56
C TYR A 171 -11.09 -17.86 0.33
N ILE A 172 -9.86 -17.49 -0.03
CA ILE A 172 -8.64 -17.92 0.67
C ILE A 172 -7.90 -16.69 1.19
N ALA A 173 -7.58 -16.70 2.48
CA ALA A 173 -6.88 -15.62 3.14
C ALA A 173 -5.85 -16.13 4.14
N ILE A 174 -4.88 -15.27 4.49
CA ILE A 174 -3.79 -15.61 5.42
C ILE A 174 -3.52 -14.45 6.40
N ALA A 175 -3.25 -14.79 7.64
CA ALA A 175 -2.68 -13.88 8.64
C ALA A 175 -1.27 -14.33 9.02
N GLY A 176 -0.36 -13.41 9.35
CA GLY A 176 1.05 -13.68 9.60
C GLY A 176 1.93 -13.69 8.34
N ALA A 177 1.33 -13.51 7.16
CA ALA A 177 2.01 -13.27 5.88
C ALA A 177 1.15 -12.33 5.02
N PRO A 178 1.73 -11.49 4.16
CA PRO A 178 3.15 -11.17 4.02
C PRO A 178 3.71 -10.35 5.20
N HIS A 179 2.85 -9.77 6.03
CA HIS A 179 3.20 -9.05 7.25
C HIS A 179 3.34 -10.03 8.40
N LYS A 180 4.57 -10.21 8.88
CA LYS A 180 4.87 -11.12 9.97
C LYS A 180 4.27 -10.62 11.29
N CYS A 181 3.68 -11.53 12.05
CA CYS A 181 3.26 -11.36 13.43
C CYS A 181 3.46 -12.66 14.20
N THR A 182 3.16 -12.67 15.49
CA THR A 182 3.24 -13.89 16.30
C THR A 182 2.14 -14.89 15.88
N GLY A 183 2.34 -16.18 16.19
CA GLY A 183 1.34 -17.21 15.89
C GLY A 183 -0.01 -16.95 16.56
N PRO A 184 -0.04 -16.67 17.88
CA PRO A 184 -1.27 -16.28 18.57
C PRO A 184 -1.97 -15.06 17.95
N GLU A 185 -1.22 -14.02 17.58
CA GLU A 185 -1.76 -12.83 16.93
C GLU A 185 -2.34 -13.15 15.54
N ALA A 186 -1.66 -14.00 14.76
CA ALA A 186 -2.16 -14.43 13.46
C ALA A 186 -3.45 -15.24 13.58
N ALA A 187 -3.52 -16.16 14.58
CA ALA A 187 -4.70 -16.94 14.84
C ALA A 187 -5.87 -16.06 15.32
N GLU A 188 -5.61 -15.10 16.20
CA GLU A 188 -6.60 -14.16 16.70
C GLU A 188 -7.20 -13.31 15.57
N LYS A 189 -6.37 -12.63 14.79
CA LYS A 189 -6.81 -11.80 13.63
C LYS A 189 -7.67 -12.60 12.66
N MET A 190 -7.22 -13.81 12.33
CA MET A 190 -7.92 -14.67 11.39
C MET A 190 -9.27 -15.15 11.96
N THR A 191 -9.32 -15.49 13.22
CA THR A 191 -10.55 -15.96 13.86
C THR A 191 -11.59 -14.85 13.98
N LEU A 192 -11.17 -13.62 14.32
CA LEU A 192 -12.06 -12.46 14.34
C LEU A 192 -12.59 -12.14 12.94
N PHE A 193 -11.72 -12.17 11.92
CA PHE A 193 -12.14 -12.05 10.53
C PHE A 193 -13.21 -13.10 10.16
N ALA A 194 -12.97 -14.37 10.51
CA ALA A 194 -13.88 -15.46 10.21
C ALA A 194 -15.25 -15.31 10.91
N LEU A 195 -15.27 -14.88 12.17
CA LEU A 195 -16.51 -14.62 12.91
C LEU A 195 -17.29 -13.44 12.29
N ASP A 196 -16.62 -12.35 11.95
CA ASP A 196 -17.26 -11.21 11.27
C ASP A 196 -17.78 -11.60 9.88
N ALA A 197 -17.04 -12.44 9.13
CA ALA A 197 -17.49 -12.95 7.84
C ALA A 197 -18.77 -13.81 7.98
N LEU A 198 -18.82 -14.71 8.95
CA LEU A 198 -20.01 -15.49 9.25
C LEU A 198 -21.19 -14.60 9.67
N GLN A 199 -20.94 -13.58 10.51
CA GLN A 199 -21.98 -12.63 10.93
C GLN A 199 -22.51 -11.81 9.72
N PHE A 200 -21.63 -11.37 8.84
CA PHE A 200 -22.02 -10.70 7.62
C PHE A 200 -22.87 -11.60 6.73
N VAL A 201 -22.42 -12.84 6.44
CA VAL A 201 -23.13 -13.79 5.57
C VAL A 201 -24.51 -14.15 6.14
N ARG A 202 -24.68 -14.20 7.45
CA ARG A 202 -25.99 -14.44 8.08
C ARG A 202 -27.05 -13.42 7.66
N ASN A 203 -26.64 -12.19 7.41
CA ASN A 203 -27.51 -11.09 7.01
C ASN A 203 -27.50 -10.82 5.49
N PHE A 204 -26.62 -11.51 4.76
CA PHE A 204 -26.46 -11.31 3.33
C PHE A 204 -27.69 -11.84 2.57
N LYS A 205 -28.16 -11.03 1.61
CA LYS A 205 -29.29 -11.36 0.73
C LYS A 205 -28.83 -11.19 -0.73
N ARG A 206 -29.15 -12.18 -1.52
CA ARG A 206 -28.94 -12.12 -2.98
C ARG A 206 -29.84 -11.03 -3.58
N ARG A 207 -29.39 -10.43 -4.66
CA ARG A 207 -30.15 -9.36 -5.32
C ARG A 207 -31.27 -9.88 -6.22
N ASP A 208 -31.11 -11.10 -6.74
CA ASP A 208 -32.04 -11.72 -7.69
C ASP A 208 -33.38 -12.11 -7.06
N ASP A 209 -33.35 -12.81 -5.93
CA ASP A 209 -34.53 -13.34 -5.26
C ASP A 209 -34.65 -13.02 -3.77
N GLY A 210 -33.67 -12.30 -3.23
CA GLY A 210 -33.63 -11.94 -1.82
C GLY A 210 -33.33 -13.10 -0.85
N THR A 211 -32.98 -14.30 -1.38
CA THR A 211 -32.63 -15.43 -0.53
C THR A 211 -31.25 -15.24 0.11
N GLY A 212 -31.05 -15.85 1.28
CA GLY A 212 -29.77 -15.87 1.96
C GLY A 212 -28.84 -16.93 1.39
N ILE A 213 -27.54 -16.74 1.58
CA ILE A 213 -26.53 -17.76 1.34
C ILE A 213 -25.98 -18.26 2.68
N ALA A 214 -25.19 -19.32 2.62
CA ALA A 214 -24.46 -19.82 3.77
C ALA A 214 -23.06 -20.25 3.32
N ILE A 215 -22.06 -20.08 4.19
CA ILE A 215 -20.70 -20.53 3.96
C ILE A 215 -20.27 -21.58 4.98
N ARG A 216 -19.29 -22.39 4.62
CA ARG A 216 -18.48 -23.20 5.53
C ARG A 216 -17.15 -22.50 5.71
N VAL A 217 -16.58 -22.59 6.90
CA VAL A 217 -15.30 -21.94 7.19
C VAL A 217 -14.38 -22.90 7.92
N GLY A 218 -13.12 -22.95 7.45
CA GLY A 218 -12.06 -23.73 8.09
C GLY A 218 -10.80 -22.90 8.29
N LEU A 219 -10.16 -23.03 9.48
CA LEU A 219 -8.86 -22.44 9.77
C LEU A 219 -7.83 -23.50 10.10
N ALA A 220 -6.60 -23.28 9.63
CA ALA A 220 -5.44 -24.00 10.09
C ALA A 220 -4.24 -23.09 10.28
N SER A 221 -3.49 -23.33 11.34
CA SER A 221 -2.24 -22.63 11.66
C SER A 221 -1.04 -23.55 11.44
N GLY A 222 0.10 -22.95 11.05
CA GLY A 222 1.35 -23.70 10.86
C GLY A 222 2.31 -23.02 9.89
N PRO A 223 3.41 -23.71 9.53
CA PRO A 223 4.38 -23.18 8.60
C PRO A 223 3.90 -23.26 7.15
N VAL A 224 4.26 -22.22 6.35
CA VAL A 224 4.05 -22.20 4.90
C VAL A 224 5.27 -21.62 4.19
N VAL A 225 5.36 -21.90 2.90
CA VAL A 225 6.22 -21.19 1.96
C VAL A 225 5.31 -20.40 1.03
N ALA A 226 5.53 -19.09 0.95
CA ALA A 226 4.87 -18.23 -0.01
C ALA A 226 5.86 -17.90 -1.14
N GLY A 227 5.39 -17.88 -2.35
CA GLY A 227 6.22 -17.57 -3.50
C GLY A 227 5.45 -17.17 -4.73
N VAL A 228 6.19 -16.71 -5.74
CA VAL A 228 5.61 -16.37 -7.03
C VAL A 228 5.97 -17.44 -8.04
N ILE A 229 4.95 -17.97 -8.70
CA ILE A 229 5.09 -18.97 -9.76
C ILE A 229 4.56 -18.41 -11.06
N GLY A 230 5.21 -18.79 -12.15
CA GLY A 230 4.88 -18.39 -13.50
C GLY A 230 5.68 -17.18 -13.97
N THR A 231 6.05 -17.20 -15.24
CA THR A 231 6.79 -16.09 -15.90
C THR A 231 5.85 -15.16 -16.66
N SER A 232 4.88 -15.70 -17.37
CA SER A 232 3.93 -14.91 -18.18
C SER A 232 2.79 -14.30 -17.34
N LEU A 233 2.29 -15.07 -16.35
CA LEU A 233 1.26 -14.67 -15.41
C LEU A 233 1.72 -15.00 -14.00
N PRO A 234 2.61 -14.20 -13.41
CA PRO A 234 3.14 -14.45 -12.08
C PRO A 234 2.02 -14.39 -11.04
N LYS A 235 1.87 -15.44 -10.23
CA LYS A 235 0.88 -15.54 -9.18
C LYS A 235 1.56 -15.78 -7.83
N TYR A 236 1.21 -14.96 -6.83
CA TYR A 236 1.62 -15.17 -5.46
C TYR A 236 0.78 -16.29 -4.85
N THR A 237 1.43 -17.34 -4.41
CA THR A 237 0.78 -18.60 -4.00
C THR A 237 1.43 -19.16 -2.74
N LEU A 238 0.64 -19.91 -1.97
CA LEU A 238 1.07 -20.56 -0.72
C LEU A 238 1.28 -22.07 -0.93
N PHE A 239 2.35 -22.58 -0.34
CA PHE A 239 2.69 -24.00 -0.34
C PHE A 239 2.93 -24.47 1.08
N GLY A 240 2.51 -25.67 1.36
CA GLY A 240 2.74 -26.36 2.63
C GLY A 240 1.55 -27.17 3.08
N ASP A 241 1.81 -28.07 4.00
CA ASP A 241 0.78 -28.93 4.58
C ASP A 241 -0.35 -28.14 5.25
N THR A 242 -0.01 -27.00 5.86
CA THR A 242 -0.98 -26.09 6.50
C THR A 242 -2.08 -25.64 5.55
N VAL A 243 -1.79 -25.42 4.27
CA VAL A 243 -2.78 -25.04 3.25
C VAL A 243 -3.79 -26.17 3.06
N ASN A 244 -3.29 -27.41 2.94
CA ASN A 244 -4.12 -28.60 2.79
C ASN A 244 -4.99 -28.84 4.04
N VAL A 245 -4.42 -28.66 5.24
CA VAL A 245 -5.17 -28.79 6.49
C VAL A 245 -6.29 -27.74 6.58
N ALA A 246 -6.03 -26.48 6.20
CA ALA A 246 -7.05 -25.43 6.18
C ALA A 246 -8.20 -25.79 5.22
N ALA A 247 -7.87 -26.25 4.01
CA ALA A 247 -8.87 -26.72 3.07
C ALA A 247 -9.68 -27.91 3.61
N ARG A 248 -9.03 -28.84 4.34
CA ARG A 248 -9.76 -29.96 5.00
C ARG A 248 -10.66 -29.48 6.14
N MET A 249 -10.23 -28.48 6.91
CA MET A 249 -11.10 -27.88 7.95
C MET A 249 -12.36 -27.27 7.33
N GLU A 250 -12.23 -26.60 6.18
CA GLU A 250 -13.38 -26.09 5.44
C GLU A 250 -14.27 -27.24 4.92
N GLN A 251 -13.70 -28.20 4.20
CA GLN A 251 -14.45 -29.32 3.56
C GLN A 251 -15.22 -30.15 4.56
N THR A 252 -14.70 -30.30 5.76
CA THR A 252 -15.34 -31.05 6.85
C THR A 252 -16.16 -30.15 7.77
N SER A 253 -16.20 -28.82 7.55
CA SER A 253 -17.00 -27.90 8.30
C SER A 253 -18.50 -28.01 8.00
N MET A 254 -19.33 -27.47 8.87
CA MET A 254 -20.78 -27.39 8.71
C MET A 254 -21.23 -25.99 8.29
N LYS A 255 -22.44 -25.93 7.75
CA LYS A 255 -23.11 -24.69 7.37
C LYS A 255 -23.08 -23.67 8.51
N MET A 256 -22.56 -22.47 8.22
CA MET A 256 -22.47 -21.34 9.15
C MET A 256 -21.66 -21.63 10.43
N LYS A 257 -20.69 -22.56 10.35
CA LYS A 257 -19.78 -22.86 11.45
C LYS A 257 -18.33 -22.60 11.07
N LEU A 258 -17.54 -22.23 12.07
CA LEU A 258 -16.11 -22.03 12.00
C LEU A 258 -15.40 -23.23 12.63
N GLN A 259 -14.71 -24.02 11.79
CA GLN A 259 -13.91 -25.16 12.25
C GLN A 259 -12.44 -24.80 12.29
N ILE A 260 -11.75 -25.17 13.36
CA ILE A 260 -10.32 -24.93 13.53
C ILE A 260 -9.56 -26.22 13.84
N CYS A 261 -8.30 -26.29 13.35
CA CYS A 261 -7.39 -27.40 13.64
C CYS A 261 -6.81 -27.29 15.07
N PRO A 262 -6.23 -28.40 15.60
CA PRO A 262 -5.67 -28.41 16.97
C PRO A 262 -4.59 -27.34 17.21
N LEU A 263 -3.75 -27.05 16.22
CA LEU A 263 -2.70 -26.06 16.39
C LEU A 263 -3.26 -24.64 16.45
N THR A 264 -4.29 -24.33 15.64
CA THR A 264 -5.00 -23.05 15.73
C THR A 264 -5.64 -22.87 17.10
N HIS A 265 -6.30 -23.92 17.62
CA HIS A 265 -6.87 -23.88 18.97
C HIS A 265 -5.80 -23.55 20.02
N ARG A 266 -4.64 -24.23 19.98
CA ARG A 266 -3.53 -23.97 20.91
C ARG A 266 -3.05 -22.52 20.83
N MET A 267 -2.87 -21.99 19.61
CA MET A 267 -2.45 -20.60 19.43
C MET A 267 -3.46 -19.59 19.95
N LEU A 268 -4.76 -19.89 19.86
CA LEU A 268 -5.83 -19.04 20.38
C LEU A 268 -5.94 -19.03 21.89
N LEU A 269 -5.44 -20.06 22.59
CA LEU A 269 -5.36 -20.03 24.06
C LEU A 269 -4.39 -18.96 24.57
N ASP A 270 -3.39 -18.62 23.75
CA ASP A 270 -2.40 -17.56 24.00
C ASP A 270 -2.72 -16.26 23.25
N ALA A 271 -3.96 -16.07 22.80
CA ALA A 271 -4.39 -14.88 22.06
C ALA A 271 -4.23 -13.61 22.91
N PRO A 272 -3.65 -12.52 22.36
CA PRO A 272 -3.25 -11.37 23.17
C PRO A 272 -4.40 -10.48 23.64
N MET A 273 -5.51 -10.40 22.90
CA MET A 273 -6.57 -9.40 23.11
C MET A 273 -7.95 -10.00 23.39
N HIS A 274 -8.20 -11.25 22.95
CA HIS A 274 -9.52 -11.86 23.01
C HIS A 274 -9.47 -13.26 23.59
N ASP A 275 -10.52 -13.59 24.34
CA ASP A 275 -10.83 -14.96 24.76
C ASP A 275 -11.89 -15.54 23.83
N PHE A 276 -11.71 -16.78 23.41
CA PHE A 276 -12.56 -17.44 22.44
C PHE A 276 -13.35 -18.59 23.09
N LYS A 277 -14.60 -18.74 22.66
CA LYS A 277 -15.46 -19.84 23.11
C LYS A 277 -15.37 -20.99 22.11
N TYR A 278 -15.13 -22.19 22.63
CA TYR A 278 -14.94 -23.41 21.85
C TYR A 278 -15.95 -24.49 22.22
N GLU A 279 -16.29 -25.28 21.20
CA GLU A 279 -16.99 -26.57 21.35
C GLU A 279 -16.16 -27.64 20.69
N ASN A 280 -15.99 -28.80 21.34
CA ASN A 280 -15.36 -29.94 20.70
C ASN A 280 -16.22 -30.42 19.54
N ARG A 281 -15.57 -30.75 18.42
CA ARG A 281 -16.28 -31.38 17.33
C ARG A 281 -16.40 -32.88 17.57
N LEU A 282 -17.61 -33.38 17.54
CA LEU A 282 -17.94 -34.79 17.51
C LEU A 282 -18.17 -35.22 16.07
N ASP A 283 -17.85 -36.47 15.73
CA ASP A 283 -18.25 -37.09 14.47
C ASP A 283 -19.74 -37.49 14.47
N ASP A 284 -20.19 -38.18 13.40
CA ASP A 284 -21.57 -38.62 13.26
C ASP A 284 -21.96 -39.72 14.27
N ASP A 285 -20.97 -40.40 14.85
CA ASP A 285 -21.15 -41.44 15.89
C ASP A 285 -21.08 -40.84 17.31
N GLY A 286 -20.84 -39.55 17.44
CA GLY A 286 -20.72 -38.85 18.72
C GLY A 286 -19.36 -38.98 19.39
N GLU A 287 -18.35 -39.47 18.69
CA GLU A 287 -16.97 -39.56 19.18
C GLU A 287 -16.19 -38.27 18.92
N LEU A 288 -15.21 -37.99 19.79
CA LEU A 288 -14.35 -36.81 19.66
C LEU A 288 -13.47 -36.86 18.42
N GLY A 289 -13.48 -35.79 17.64
CA GLY A 289 -12.67 -35.62 16.45
C GLY A 289 -13.34 -36.17 15.19
N ILE A 290 -12.66 -35.97 14.06
CA ILE A 290 -13.14 -36.39 12.74
C ILE A 290 -12.01 -37.04 11.97
N GLU A 291 -12.38 -37.90 11.03
CA GLU A 291 -11.42 -38.47 10.09
C GLU A 291 -11.03 -37.40 9.04
N VAL A 292 -9.75 -37.06 8.99
CA VAL A 292 -9.20 -36.09 8.01
C VAL A 292 -8.37 -36.85 7.00
N LYS A 293 -8.76 -36.81 5.74
CA LYS A 293 -8.08 -37.54 4.65
C LYS A 293 -6.57 -37.31 4.67
N GLY A 294 -5.79 -38.39 4.82
CA GLY A 294 -4.32 -38.37 4.86
C GLY A 294 -3.71 -37.89 6.16
N LYS A 295 -4.53 -37.67 7.21
CA LYS A 295 -4.09 -37.25 8.56
C LYS A 295 -4.63 -38.14 9.67
N GLY A 296 -5.53 -39.08 9.34
CA GLY A 296 -6.25 -39.87 10.32
C GLY A 296 -7.19 -39.04 11.18
N ARG A 297 -7.58 -39.60 12.32
CA ARG A 297 -8.49 -38.94 13.24
C ARG A 297 -7.84 -37.72 13.89
N GLN A 298 -8.50 -36.53 13.76
CA GLN A 298 -8.04 -35.25 14.28
C GLN A 298 -9.06 -34.67 15.24
N PHE A 299 -8.60 -34.18 16.39
CA PHE A 299 -9.43 -33.40 17.32
C PHE A 299 -9.56 -31.99 16.78
N THR A 300 -10.75 -31.61 16.35
CA THR A 300 -11.05 -30.27 15.83
C THR A 300 -12.08 -29.57 16.68
N TYR A 301 -12.18 -28.26 16.55
CA TYR A 301 -13.01 -27.45 17.42
C TYR A 301 -13.89 -26.51 16.60
N TRP A 302 -15.09 -26.25 17.11
CA TRP A 302 -15.93 -25.16 16.65
C TRP A 302 -15.60 -23.92 17.47
N VAL A 303 -15.43 -22.76 16.81
CA VAL A 303 -15.38 -21.46 17.49
C VAL A 303 -16.76 -20.84 17.42
N THR A 304 -17.34 -20.55 18.57
CA THR A 304 -18.72 -20.07 18.68
C THR A 304 -18.81 -18.57 19.00
N GLY A 305 -17.72 -17.97 19.45
CA GLY A 305 -17.67 -16.54 19.75
C GLY A 305 -16.32 -16.09 20.31
N ALA A 306 -16.21 -14.78 20.47
CA ALA A 306 -15.06 -14.12 21.08
C ALA A 306 -15.54 -13.04 22.06
N SER A 307 -14.77 -12.81 23.13
CA SER A 307 -14.93 -11.70 24.06
C SER A 307 -13.59 -10.99 24.25
N GLN A 308 -13.60 -9.68 24.36
CA GLN A 308 -12.38 -8.91 24.61
C GLN A 308 -11.88 -9.21 26.03
N LEU A 309 -10.56 -9.42 26.17
CA LEU A 309 -9.95 -9.61 27.49
C LEU A 309 -9.93 -8.28 28.24
N ASP A 310 -10.30 -8.30 29.52
CA ASP A 310 -10.16 -7.13 30.39
C ASP A 310 -8.68 -6.77 30.55
N GLU A 311 -8.37 -5.46 30.66
CA GLU A 311 -6.99 -4.94 30.80
C GLU A 311 -6.18 -5.62 31.92
N LYS A 312 -6.85 -6.13 32.96
CA LYS A 312 -6.21 -6.88 34.07
C LYS A 312 -5.64 -8.23 33.65
N HIS A 313 -6.24 -8.89 32.65
CA HIS A 313 -5.75 -10.18 32.12
C HIS A 313 -4.58 -9.97 31.15
N THR A 314 -4.63 -8.93 30.36
CA THR A 314 -3.54 -8.56 29.43
C THR A 314 -2.24 -8.27 30.18
N ARG A 315 -2.30 -7.58 31.33
CA ARG A 315 -1.10 -7.30 32.18
C ARG A 315 -0.50 -8.56 32.81
N LYS A 316 -1.27 -9.61 33.11
CA LYS A 316 -0.74 -10.85 33.67
C LYS A 316 0.03 -11.69 32.64
N SER A 317 -0.40 -11.74 31.39
CA SER A 317 0.32 -12.45 30.33
C SER A 317 1.67 -11.80 29.97
N TYR A 318 1.77 -10.47 30.02
CA TYR A 318 3.04 -9.77 29.80
C TYR A 318 4.05 -9.88 30.96
N SER A 319 3.60 -10.08 32.21
CA SER A 319 4.50 -10.20 33.37
C SER A 319 5.19 -11.55 33.48
N PHE A 320 4.65 -12.60 32.87
CA PHE A 320 5.29 -13.93 32.82
C PHE A 320 6.33 -14.08 31.70
N ALA A 321 6.24 -13.28 30.63
CA ALA A 321 7.22 -13.32 29.54
C ALA A 321 8.54 -12.61 29.84
N ASN A 322 8.59 -11.73 30.84
CA ASN A 322 9.77 -10.96 31.22
C ASN A 322 10.47 -11.47 32.50
N GLY A 323 10.06 -12.63 33.02
CA GLY A 323 10.57 -13.19 34.30
C GLY A 323 11.74 -14.16 34.20
N ASP A 324 12.12 -14.63 33.03
CA ASP A 324 13.12 -15.71 32.87
C ASP A 324 14.44 -15.29 32.19
N GLU A 325 14.77 -13.99 32.14
CA GLU A 325 16.08 -13.54 31.66
C GLU A 325 17.07 -13.10 32.76
N ASN A 326 16.75 -13.32 34.08
CA ASN A 326 17.69 -13.09 35.17
C ASN A 326 17.57 -14.17 36.26
N ALA A 327 18.01 -15.38 35.95
CA ALA A 327 18.42 -16.36 36.96
C ALA A 327 19.53 -17.27 36.39
#